data_f288ac2ac23f86f186cd940295d353f7
#
_entry.id   f288ac2ac23f86f186cd940295d353f7
#
_cell.length_a   1.000
_cell.length_b   1.000
_cell.length_c   1.000
_cell.angle_alpha   90.00
_cell.angle_beta   90.00
_cell.angle_gamma   90.00
#
_symmetry.space_group_name_H-M   'P 1'
#
loop_
_entity.id
_entity.type
_entity.pdbx_description
1 polymer ?
#
loop_
_entity_poly.entity_id
_entity_poly.type
_entity_poly.pdbx_seq_one_letter_code
_entity_poly.pdbx_strand_id
1 'polypeptide(L)'
;LDGPVRGNGKIIQELEGEFRGSGWNVIKLLWGSNWDPLLARDKDGALRKLMMDTLDGDYQSFKANDGAYVRKNFFGRDPKTLEMVSKMSDDDIWALKRGGHDPQKVYAAYHQAVNTKGQPTVLLIKTIKGFGMGKSGEGKNNVHQTKKLTDEDIKLFRDRFNIPIPDSELPKIPFYKPADDTPEMQYLHARRKALGGYLPHRRTKADEQFTVPSLDIFKSAMEPTAEGRQISTTQAYVRF
;
A
#
# COMPACT_ATOMS: atom_id res chain seq x y z
N LEU A 1 -0.22 6.90 -3.56
CA LEU A 1 0.29 7.84 -4.57
C LEU A 1 0.12 7.24 -5.95
N ASP A 2 -0.55 7.95 -6.83
CA ASP A 2 -0.90 7.50 -8.17
C ASP A 2 0.08 8.09 -9.20
N GLY A 3 0.88 7.23 -9.83
CA GLY A 3 1.85 7.67 -10.83
C GLY A 3 2.88 8.65 -10.28
N PRO A 4 3.64 9.33 -11.14
CA PRO A 4 4.60 10.34 -10.71
C PRO A 4 3.87 11.62 -10.27
N VAL A 5 3.91 11.89 -8.96
CA VAL A 5 3.27 13.07 -8.35
C VAL A 5 4.29 14.12 -7.91
N ARG A 6 5.58 13.83 -8.04
CA ARG A 6 6.69 14.69 -7.66
C ARG A 6 7.58 15.01 -8.86
N GLY A 7 8.24 16.15 -8.80
CA GLY A 7 9.04 16.65 -9.89
C GLY A 7 10.24 15.79 -10.31
N ASN A 8 10.84 15.05 -9.37
CA ASN A 8 11.98 14.20 -9.70
C ASN A 8 11.61 12.82 -10.25
N GLY A 9 10.34 12.41 -10.15
CA GLY A 9 9.84 11.12 -10.62
C GLY A 9 10.38 9.88 -9.87
N LYS A 10 10.90 10.06 -8.66
CA LYS A 10 11.51 9.00 -7.81
C LYS A 10 10.97 9.09 -6.38
N ILE A 11 9.66 9.02 -6.24
CA ILE A 11 8.96 9.28 -4.98
C ILE A 11 9.41 8.34 -3.84
N ILE A 12 9.81 7.10 -4.13
CA ILE A 12 10.20 6.15 -3.10
C ILE A 12 11.49 6.57 -2.37
N GLN A 13 12.43 7.19 -3.10
CA GLN A 13 13.68 7.67 -2.52
C GLN A 13 13.47 8.95 -1.72
N GLU A 14 12.57 9.83 -2.19
CA GLU A 14 12.19 11.02 -1.42
C GLU A 14 11.55 10.64 -0.09
N LEU A 15 10.53 9.78 -0.11
CA LEU A 15 9.86 9.33 1.10
C LEU A 15 10.80 8.59 2.06
N GLU A 16 11.70 7.75 1.53
CA GLU A 16 12.72 7.12 2.39
C GLU A 16 13.56 8.16 3.12
N GLY A 17 14.03 9.19 2.40
CA GLY A 17 14.83 10.28 2.97
C GLY A 17 14.07 11.07 4.04
N GLU A 18 12.82 11.44 3.77
CA GLU A 18 11.96 12.18 4.69
C GLU A 18 11.72 11.40 6.00
N PHE A 19 11.32 10.13 5.91
CA PHE A 19 11.04 9.32 7.08
C PHE A 19 12.30 8.99 7.89
N ARG A 20 13.42 8.65 7.22
CA ARG A 20 14.68 8.41 7.90
C ARG A 20 15.20 9.66 8.62
N GLY A 21 15.12 10.83 7.95
CA GLY A 21 15.50 12.11 8.53
C GLY A 21 14.67 12.49 9.76
N SER A 22 13.43 11.98 9.84
CA SER A 22 12.54 12.16 10.99
C SER A 22 12.67 11.07 12.07
N GLY A 23 13.66 10.18 11.98
CA GLY A 23 13.94 9.16 12.99
C GLY A 23 13.09 7.88 12.87
N TRP A 24 12.41 7.65 11.75
CA TRP A 24 11.63 6.44 11.52
C TRP A 24 12.49 5.29 11.00
N ASN A 25 12.17 4.08 11.45
CA ASN A 25 12.62 2.87 10.77
C ASN A 25 11.86 2.73 9.43
N VAL A 26 12.59 2.57 8.32
CA VAL A 26 12.00 2.48 6.97
C VAL A 26 12.25 1.10 6.38
N ILE A 27 11.19 0.38 6.07
CA ILE A 27 11.24 -0.89 5.35
C ILE A 27 10.67 -0.66 3.94
N LYS A 28 11.49 -0.92 2.92
CA LYS A 28 11.06 -0.82 1.51
C LYS A 28 10.68 -2.19 0.96
N LEU A 29 9.44 -2.33 0.52
CA LEU A 29 8.91 -3.52 -0.11
C LEU A 29 8.62 -3.24 -1.59
N LEU A 30 9.67 -3.32 -2.42
CA LEU A 30 9.63 -2.89 -3.82
C LEU A 30 9.43 -4.04 -4.80
N TRP A 31 10.19 -5.14 -4.62
CA TRP A 31 10.33 -6.22 -5.56
C TRP A 31 9.86 -7.54 -4.96
N GLY A 32 9.12 -8.31 -5.72
CA GLY A 32 8.66 -9.65 -5.34
C GLY A 32 9.77 -10.70 -5.44
N SER A 33 9.51 -11.88 -4.92
CA SER A 33 10.47 -13.00 -4.84
C SER A 33 11.01 -13.43 -6.20
N ASN A 34 10.25 -13.24 -7.28
CA ASN A 34 10.71 -13.54 -8.64
C ASN A 34 11.96 -12.73 -9.07
N TRP A 35 12.23 -11.60 -8.42
CA TRP A 35 13.42 -10.79 -8.67
C TRP A 35 14.66 -11.29 -7.92
N ASP A 36 14.48 -12.07 -6.86
CA ASP A 36 15.59 -12.50 -6.00
C ASP A 36 16.70 -13.26 -6.76
N PRO A 37 16.40 -14.17 -7.70
CA PRO A 37 17.45 -14.83 -8.49
C PRO A 37 18.21 -13.86 -9.41
N LEU A 38 17.55 -12.83 -9.96
CA LEU A 38 18.20 -11.82 -10.78
C LEU A 38 19.10 -10.94 -9.91
N LEU A 39 18.60 -10.46 -8.78
CA LEU A 39 19.35 -9.64 -7.82
C LEU A 39 20.55 -10.38 -7.24
N ALA A 40 20.42 -11.71 -7.00
CA ALA A 40 21.53 -12.54 -6.51
C ALA A 40 22.65 -12.67 -7.54
N ARG A 41 22.35 -12.63 -8.84
CA ARG A 41 23.33 -12.66 -9.94
C ARG A 41 23.94 -11.31 -10.25
N ASP A 42 23.37 -10.22 -9.76
CA ASP A 42 23.81 -8.84 -10.02
C ASP A 42 25.07 -8.49 -9.20
N LYS A 43 26.21 -9.10 -9.55
CA LYS A 43 27.47 -8.97 -8.81
C LYS A 43 28.10 -7.59 -8.93
N ASP A 44 27.99 -6.96 -10.09
CA ASP A 44 28.52 -5.64 -10.37
C ASP A 44 27.51 -4.48 -10.16
N GLY A 45 26.27 -4.80 -9.76
CA GLY A 45 25.25 -3.83 -9.44
C GLY A 45 24.57 -3.18 -10.64
N ALA A 46 24.74 -3.70 -11.86
CA ALA A 46 24.15 -3.13 -13.07
C ALA A 46 22.62 -3.10 -13.02
N LEU A 47 22.01 -4.20 -12.57
CA LEU A 47 20.56 -4.27 -12.42
C LEU A 47 20.05 -3.32 -11.32
N ARG A 48 20.73 -3.29 -10.17
CA ARG A 48 20.38 -2.35 -9.08
C ARG A 48 20.50 -0.90 -9.51
N LYS A 49 21.57 -0.57 -10.23
CA LYS A 49 21.73 0.78 -10.80
C LYS A 49 20.60 1.12 -11.75
N LEU A 50 20.27 0.23 -12.68
CA LEU A 50 19.16 0.40 -13.62
C LEU A 50 17.83 0.62 -12.87
N MET A 51 17.56 -0.18 -11.83
CA MET A 51 16.38 -0.03 -11.00
C MET A 51 16.32 1.33 -10.31
N MET A 52 17.43 1.83 -9.81
CA MET A 52 17.52 3.12 -9.13
C MET A 52 17.39 4.31 -10.09
N ASP A 53 17.89 4.18 -11.29
CA ASP A 53 17.89 5.26 -12.30
C ASP A 53 16.53 5.36 -13.03
N THR A 54 15.73 4.31 -13.01
CA THR A 54 14.42 4.25 -13.69
C THR A 54 13.40 5.12 -12.98
N LEU A 55 12.71 5.98 -13.74
CA LEU A 55 11.70 6.89 -13.23
C LEU A 55 10.35 6.18 -12.97
N ASP A 56 9.53 6.77 -12.11
CA ASP A 56 8.22 6.22 -11.74
C ASP A 56 7.27 6.08 -12.94
N GLY A 57 7.29 7.03 -13.88
CA GLY A 57 6.51 6.96 -15.11
C GLY A 57 6.91 5.81 -16.03
N ASP A 58 8.21 5.50 -16.12
CA ASP A 58 8.70 4.34 -16.85
C ASP A 58 8.19 3.04 -16.22
N TYR A 59 8.28 2.93 -14.89
CA TYR A 59 7.77 1.76 -14.17
C TYR A 59 6.26 1.54 -14.36
N GLN A 60 5.48 2.61 -14.48
CA GLN A 60 4.07 2.51 -14.82
C GLN A 60 3.88 1.98 -16.24
N SER A 61 4.62 2.53 -17.21
CA SER A 61 4.59 2.10 -18.61
C SER A 61 4.95 0.63 -18.78
N PHE A 62 5.92 0.12 -18.01
CA PHE A 62 6.31 -1.30 -18.05
C PHE A 62 5.18 -2.25 -17.63
N LYS A 63 4.24 -1.82 -16.80
CA LYS A 63 3.09 -2.65 -16.41
C LYS A 63 1.85 -2.43 -17.27
N ALA A 64 1.77 -1.31 -17.95
CA ALA A 64 0.73 -1.05 -18.94
C ALA A 64 0.98 -1.77 -20.29
N ASN A 65 2.21 -2.28 -20.50
CA ASN A 65 2.65 -3.00 -21.69
C ASN A 65 3.02 -4.46 -21.36
N ASP A 66 3.59 -5.16 -22.32
CA ASP A 66 3.95 -6.58 -22.24
C ASP A 66 5.43 -6.82 -21.86
N GLY A 67 5.81 -8.10 -21.78
CA GLY A 67 7.18 -8.50 -21.45
C GLY A 67 8.21 -8.14 -22.51
N ALA A 68 7.83 -8.17 -23.79
CA ALA A 68 8.70 -7.74 -24.88
C ALA A 68 9.07 -6.25 -24.76
N TYR A 69 8.07 -5.43 -24.40
CA TYR A 69 8.30 -4.01 -24.10
C TYR A 69 9.25 -3.82 -22.92
N VAL A 70 9.07 -4.59 -21.84
CA VAL A 70 9.95 -4.53 -20.65
C VAL A 70 11.36 -4.99 -20.98
N ARG A 71 11.52 -6.08 -21.75
CA ARG A 71 12.82 -6.56 -22.21
C ARG A 71 13.57 -5.44 -22.95
N LYS A 72 12.92 -4.81 -23.93
CA LYS A 72 13.51 -3.77 -24.75
C LYS A 72 13.80 -2.49 -23.97
N ASN A 73 12.82 -1.98 -23.22
CA ASN A 73 12.84 -0.62 -22.69
C ASN A 73 13.34 -0.52 -21.24
N PHE A 74 13.44 -1.65 -20.52
CA PHE A 74 14.08 -1.72 -19.22
C PHE A 74 15.40 -2.47 -19.30
N PHE A 75 15.37 -3.79 -19.47
CA PHE A 75 16.60 -4.59 -19.50
C PHE A 75 17.54 -4.22 -20.65
N GLY A 76 17.01 -3.82 -21.79
CA GLY A 76 17.78 -3.40 -22.97
C GLY A 76 18.51 -2.06 -22.83
N ARG A 77 18.35 -1.33 -21.73
CA ARG A 77 19.09 -0.09 -21.46
C ARG A 77 20.57 -0.36 -21.11
N ASP A 78 20.89 -1.57 -20.67
CA ASP A 78 22.25 -2.00 -20.36
C ASP A 78 22.47 -3.42 -20.87
N PRO A 79 23.56 -3.69 -21.66
CA PRO A 79 23.82 -5.02 -22.20
C PRO A 79 23.91 -6.12 -21.13
N LYS A 80 24.44 -5.82 -19.94
CA LYS A 80 24.54 -6.79 -18.84
C LYS A 80 23.19 -7.20 -18.31
N THR A 81 22.27 -6.23 -18.14
CA THR A 81 20.92 -6.52 -17.70
C THR A 81 20.11 -7.27 -18.75
N LEU A 82 20.32 -6.98 -20.03
CA LEU A 82 19.71 -7.72 -21.14
C LEU A 82 20.17 -9.18 -21.15
N GLU A 83 21.48 -9.42 -20.97
CA GLU A 83 22.05 -10.78 -20.88
C GLU A 83 21.48 -11.56 -19.69
N MET A 84 21.26 -10.92 -18.54
CA MET A 84 20.67 -11.56 -17.35
C MET A 84 19.31 -12.20 -17.62
N VAL A 85 18.55 -11.71 -18.58
CA VAL A 85 17.20 -12.18 -18.94
C VAL A 85 17.16 -12.88 -20.30
N SER A 86 18.31 -13.19 -20.89
CA SER A 86 18.43 -13.80 -22.23
C SER A 86 17.69 -15.13 -22.36
N LYS A 87 17.61 -15.90 -21.27
CA LYS A 87 16.94 -17.21 -21.20
C LYS A 87 15.50 -17.16 -20.67
N MET A 88 15.00 -15.97 -20.31
CA MET A 88 13.62 -15.79 -19.85
C MET A 88 12.71 -15.51 -21.05
N SER A 89 11.51 -16.08 -21.04
CA SER A 89 10.47 -15.68 -21.99
C SER A 89 9.97 -14.25 -21.67
N ASP A 90 9.23 -13.65 -22.59
CA ASP A 90 8.60 -12.36 -22.34
C ASP A 90 7.52 -12.46 -21.26
N ASP A 91 6.82 -13.59 -21.19
CA ASP A 91 5.85 -13.87 -20.13
C ASP A 91 6.53 -13.95 -18.75
N ASP A 92 7.70 -14.61 -18.64
CA ASP A 92 8.47 -14.66 -17.40
C ASP A 92 8.89 -13.24 -16.95
N ILE A 93 9.32 -12.40 -17.88
CA ILE A 93 9.69 -11.01 -17.59
C ILE A 93 8.46 -10.22 -17.13
N TRP A 94 7.32 -10.39 -17.79
CA TRP A 94 6.10 -9.70 -17.38
C TRP A 94 5.57 -10.18 -16.03
N ALA A 95 5.79 -11.46 -15.70
CA ALA A 95 5.42 -12.07 -14.42
C ALA A 95 6.26 -11.58 -13.23
N LEU A 96 7.36 -10.83 -13.44
CA LEU A 96 8.15 -10.24 -12.36
C LEU A 96 7.29 -9.26 -11.53
N LYS A 97 6.98 -9.65 -10.27
CA LYS A 97 6.02 -8.96 -9.41
C LYS A 97 6.61 -7.76 -8.67
N ARG A 98 5.76 -6.80 -8.35
CA ARG A 98 6.06 -5.79 -7.31
C ARG A 98 5.94 -6.43 -5.92
N GLY A 99 6.71 -5.90 -4.97
CA GLY A 99 6.78 -6.46 -3.61
C GLY A 99 5.44 -6.49 -2.89
N GLY A 100 4.61 -5.45 -3.06
CA GLY A 100 3.28 -5.38 -2.46
C GLY A 100 2.27 -6.41 -2.98
N HIS A 101 2.60 -7.13 -4.04
CA HIS A 101 1.80 -8.24 -4.58
C HIS A 101 2.44 -9.61 -4.34
N ASP A 102 3.40 -9.68 -3.44
CA ASP A 102 4.06 -10.91 -3.00
C ASP A 102 3.71 -11.18 -1.53
N PRO A 103 2.84 -12.18 -1.25
CA PRO A 103 2.37 -12.44 0.11
C PRO A 103 3.49 -12.73 1.12
N GLN A 104 4.55 -13.45 0.70
CA GLN A 104 5.67 -13.79 1.57
C GLN A 104 6.46 -12.54 1.95
N LYS A 105 6.76 -11.70 0.98
CA LYS A 105 7.47 -10.43 1.20
C LYS A 105 6.64 -9.45 2.05
N VAL A 106 5.32 -9.40 1.80
CA VAL A 106 4.38 -8.59 2.61
C VAL A 106 4.39 -9.07 4.05
N TYR A 107 4.22 -10.39 4.28
CA TYR A 107 4.25 -10.95 5.62
C TYR A 107 5.56 -10.64 6.34
N ALA A 108 6.71 -10.88 5.69
CA ALA A 108 8.02 -10.63 6.27
C ALA A 108 8.22 -9.15 6.67
N ALA A 109 7.78 -8.22 5.81
CA ALA A 109 7.87 -6.78 6.09
C ALA A 109 7.02 -6.37 7.31
N TYR A 110 5.77 -6.83 7.38
CA TYR A 110 4.90 -6.58 8.54
C TYR A 110 5.42 -7.25 9.80
N HIS A 111 5.90 -8.48 9.71
CA HIS A 111 6.50 -9.19 10.85
C HIS A 111 7.69 -8.41 11.43
N GLN A 112 8.59 -7.92 10.57
CA GLN A 112 9.71 -7.10 11.01
C GLN A 112 9.22 -5.78 11.63
N ALA A 113 8.24 -5.11 11.01
CA ALA A 113 7.71 -3.84 11.50
C ALA A 113 7.16 -3.93 12.93
N VAL A 114 6.31 -4.92 13.21
CA VAL A 114 5.67 -5.07 14.54
C VAL A 114 6.64 -5.52 15.62
N ASN A 115 7.78 -6.10 15.24
CA ASN A 115 8.83 -6.51 16.18
C ASN A 115 9.94 -5.45 16.38
N THR A 116 9.95 -4.38 15.59
CA THR A 116 10.88 -3.25 15.76
C THR A 116 10.48 -2.43 16.99
N LYS A 117 11.42 -2.17 17.87
CA LYS A 117 11.23 -1.41 19.12
C LYS A 117 12.00 -0.10 19.10
N GLY A 118 11.57 0.84 19.93
CA GLY A 118 12.29 2.10 20.19
C GLY A 118 12.08 3.21 19.15
N GLN A 119 11.45 2.92 18.01
CA GLN A 119 11.11 3.92 16.98
C GLN A 119 9.91 3.46 16.15
N PRO A 120 9.13 4.38 15.59
CA PRO A 120 8.04 4.03 14.69
C PRO A 120 8.59 3.44 13.38
N THR A 121 7.80 2.58 12.74
CA THR A 121 8.18 1.96 11.46
C THR A 121 7.20 2.37 10.37
N VAL A 122 7.74 2.77 9.23
CA VAL A 122 6.99 2.96 7.98
C VAL A 122 7.33 1.87 6.98
N LEU A 123 6.31 1.33 6.33
CA LEU A 123 6.44 0.39 5.22
C LEU A 123 6.16 1.14 3.92
N LEU A 124 7.17 1.27 3.06
CA LEU A 124 7.04 1.84 1.72
C LEU A 124 6.80 0.69 0.73
N ILE A 125 5.55 0.48 0.37
CA ILE A 125 5.11 -0.70 -0.38
C ILE A 125 4.81 -0.33 -1.83
N LYS A 126 5.53 -0.92 -2.79
CA LYS A 126 5.29 -0.73 -4.21
C LYS A 126 4.25 -1.71 -4.71
N THR A 127 3.14 -1.15 -5.23
CA THR A 127 2.04 -1.90 -5.84
C THR A 127 1.83 -1.48 -7.29
N ILE A 128 0.89 -2.12 -7.95
CA ILE A 128 0.42 -1.74 -9.30
C ILE A 128 -0.99 -1.18 -9.14
N LYS A 129 -1.21 0.04 -9.61
CA LYS A 129 -2.54 0.62 -9.64
C LYS A 129 -3.47 -0.23 -10.50
N GLY A 130 -4.65 -0.57 -9.97
CA GLY A 130 -5.60 -1.43 -10.66
C GLY A 130 -5.15 -2.90 -10.77
N PHE A 131 -4.31 -3.37 -9.86
CA PHE A 131 -3.87 -4.77 -9.85
C PHE A 131 -5.05 -5.74 -9.93
N GLY A 132 -5.00 -6.65 -10.90
CA GLY A 132 -6.08 -7.59 -11.17
C GLY A 132 -7.10 -7.15 -12.21
N MET A 133 -7.16 -5.85 -12.56
CA MET A 133 -8.12 -5.33 -13.54
C MET A 133 -7.77 -5.66 -15.01
N GLY A 134 -6.69 -6.42 -15.23
CA GLY A 134 -6.27 -6.85 -16.56
C GLY A 134 -6.11 -5.69 -17.54
N LYS A 135 -6.51 -5.93 -18.80
CA LYS A 135 -6.37 -4.95 -19.89
C LYS A 135 -7.18 -3.66 -19.68
N SER A 136 -8.24 -3.72 -18.88
CA SER A 136 -9.13 -2.56 -18.66
C SER A 136 -8.51 -1.48 -17.80
N GLY A 137 -7.57 -1.83 -16.90
CA GLY A 137 -7.08 -0.83 -15.94
C GLY A 137 -5.70 -1.07 -15.34
N GLU A 138 -5.15 -2.30 -15.37
CA GLU A 138 -3.91 -2.59 -14.65
C GLU A 138 -2.73 -1.76 -15.19
N GLY A 139 -2.14 -0.95 -14.31
CA GLY A 139 -1.06 -0.04 -14.65
C GLY A 139 -1.48 1.21 -15.42
N LYS A 140 -2.77 1.45 -15.65
CA LYS A 140 -3.28 2.56 -16.47
C LYS A 140 -3.84 3.70 -15.63
N ASN A 141 -3.76 4.92 -16.16
CA ASN A 141 -4.27 6.10 -15.48
C ASN A 141 -5.80 6.16 -15.39
N ASN A 142 -6.52 5.58 -16.37
CA ASN A 142 -7.97 5.57 -16.39
C ASN A 142 -8.60 4.81 -15.22
N VAL A 143 -7.86 3.93 -14.56
CA VAL A 143 -8.36 3.12 -13.44
C VAL A 143 -8.89 3.94 -12.28
N HIS A 144 -8.39 5.17 -12.10
CA HIS A 144 -8.88 6.07 -11.06
C HIS A 144 -10.38 6.39 -11.17
N GLN A 145 -10.90 6.39 -12.39
CA GLN A 145 -12.31 6.71 -12.68
C GLN A 145 -13.12 5.50 -13.17
N THR A 146 -12.49 4.34 -13.33
CA THR A 146 -13.17 3.13 -13.76
C THR A 146 -14.14 2.65 -12.67
N LYS A 147 -15.44 2.71 -12.95
CA LYS A 147 -16.49 2.35 -11.99
C LYS A 147 -16.99 0.92 -12.16
N LYS A 148 -16.81 0.33 -13.34
CA LYS A 148 -17.28 -1.03 -13.66
C LYS A 148 -16.23 -1.77 -14.46
N LEU A 149 -16.09 -3.05 -14.20
CA LEU A 149 -15.37 -4.00 -15.03
C LEU A 149 -16.33 -4.64 -16.01
N THR A 150 -15.82 -5.08 -17.17
CA THR A 150 -16.58 -5.92 -18.08
C THR A 150 -16.71 -7.34 -17.53
N ASP A 151 -17.65 -8.12 -18.03
CA ASP A 151 -17.80 -9.54 -17.62
C ASP A 151 -16.53 -10.34 -17.93
N GLU A 152 -15.85 -10.02 -19.04
CA GLU A 152 -14.57 -10.62 -19.40
C GLU A 152 -13.47 -10.29 -18.36
N ASP A 153 -13.38 -9.04 -17.91
CA ASP A 153 -12.42 -8.63 -16.88
C ASP A 153 -12.69 -9.33 -15.54
N ILE A 154 -13.98 -9.46 -15.17
CA ILE A 154 -14.38 -10.16 -13.95
C ILE A 154 -13.98 -11.63 -14.02
N LYS A 155 -14.19 -12.26 -15.17
CA LYS A 155 -13.76 -13.65 -15.42
C LYS A 155 -12.26 -13.82 -15.33
N LEU A 156 -11.49 -12.94 -15.98
CA LEU A 156 -10.03 -12.93 -15.89
C LEU A 156 -9.54 -12.73 -14.46
N PHE A 157 -10.19 -11.84 -13.69
CA PHE A 157 -9.87 -11.63 -12.28
C PHE A 157 -10.11 -12.90 -11.46
N ARG A 158 -11.31 -13.52 -11.59
CA ARG A 158 -11.65 -14.78 -10.92
C ARG A 158 -10.62 -15.87 -11.21
N ASP A 159 -10.28 -16.06 -12.50
CA ASP A 159 -9.35 -17.10 -12.95
C ASP A 159 -7.92 -16.85 -12.43
N ARG A 160 -7.47 -15.58 -12.49
CA ARG A 160 -6.14 -15.17 -12.00
C ARG A 160 -5.95 -15.43 -10.50
N PHE A 161 -7.00 -15.24 -9.71
CA PHE A 161 -6.96 -15.40 -8.26
C PHE A 161 -7.56 -16.72 -7.77
N ASN A 162 -7.90 -17.63 -8.69
CA ASN A 162 -8.48 -18.95 -8.40
C ASN A 162 -9.71 -18.87 -7.47
N ILE A 163 -10.57 -17.88 -7.70
CA ILE A 163 -11.79 -17.73 -6.90
C ILE A 163 -12.80 -18.79 -7.35
N PRO A 164 -13.30 -19.67 -6.46
CA PRO A 164 -14.13 -20.80 -6.85
C PRO A 164 -15.59 -20.42 -7.08
N ILE A 165 -15.82 -19.51 -8.04
CA ILE A 165 -17.15 -19.08 -8.48
C ILE A 165 -17.36 -19.57 -9.92
N PRO A 166 -18.42 -20.34 -10.22
CA PRO A 166 -18.70 -20.82 -11.55
C PRO A 166 -19.12 -19.69 -12.51
N ASP A 167 -18.90 -19.87 -13.80
CA ASP A 167 -19.21 -18.88 -14.83
C ASP A 167 -20.66 -18.40 -14.78
N SER A 168 -21.61 -19.30 -14.45
CA SER A 168 -23.05 -18.98 -14.34
C SER A 168 -23.40 -17.98 -13.23
N GLU A 169 -22.56 -17.87 -12.20
CA GLU A 169 -22.76 -16.98 -11.05
C GLU A 169 -21.98 -15.65 -11.18
N LEU A 170 -20.99 -15.58 -12.07
CA LEU A 170 -20.14 -14.38 -12.23
C LEU A 170 -20.93 -13.09 -12.49
N PRO A 171 -21.99 -13.08 -13.34
CA PRO A 171 -22.76 -11.85 -13.58
C PRO A 171 -23.45 -11.28 -12.34
N LYS A 172 -23.70 -12.13 -11.33
CA LYS A 172 -24.31 -11.72 -10.05
C LYS A 172 -23.31 -11.15 -9.06
N ILE A 173 -22.00 -11.30 -9.32
CA ILE A 173 -20.88 -10.87 -8.45
C ILE A 173 -21.14 -11.30 -6.98
N PRO A 174 -21.30 -12.61 -6.72
CA PRO A 174 -21.61 -13.08 -5.37
C PRO A 174 -20.42 -12.86 -4.41
N PHE A 175 -20.73 -12.63 -3.16
CA PHE A 175 -19.70 -12.62 -2.11
C PHE A 175 -19.14 -14.04 -1.95
N TYR A 176 -17.81 -14.14 -1.99
CA TYR A 176 -17.10 -15.36 -1.66
C TYR A 176 -16.54 -15.27 -0.25
N LYS A 177 -16.87 -16.25 0.56
CA LYS A 177 -16.25 -16.49 1.86
C LYS A 177 -15.74 -17.93 1.90
N PRO A 178 -14.44 -18.17 2.18
CA PRO A 178 -13.93 -19.52 2.41
C PRO A 178 -14.65 -20.18 3.59
N ALA A 179 -14.73 -21.51 3.58
CA ALA A 179 -15.28 -22.26 4.70
C ALA A 179 -14.43 -22.07 5.98
N ASP A 180 -15.08 -22.04 7.14
CA ASP A 180 -14.42 -21.73 8.41
C ASP A 180 -13.38 -22.79 8.85
N ASP A 181 -13.43 -23.99 8.26
CA ASP A 181 -12.48 -25.08 8.49
C ASP A 181 -11.24 -25.05 7.58
N THR A 182 -11.18 -24.09 6.64
CA THR A 182 -9.96 -23.92 5.83
C THR A 182 -8.79 -23.38 6.66
N PRO A 183 -7.54 -23.73 6.33
CA PRO A 183 -6.36 -23.26 7.07
C PRO A 183 -6.28 -21.73 7.18
N GLU A 184 -6.65 -21.02 6.12
CA GLU A 184 -6.64 -19.56 6.07
C GLU A 184 -7.64 -18.96 7.08
N MET A 185 -8.85 -19.51 7.14
CA MET A 185 -9.88 -19.05 8.06
C MET A 185 -9.54 -19.39 9.50
N GLN A 186 -9.02 -20.59 9.77
CA GLN A 186 -8.53 -20.97 11.10
C GLN A 186 -7.41 -20.02 11.57
N TYR A 187 -6.46 -19.71 10.70
CA TYR A 187 -5.39 -18.74 11.00
C TYR A 187 -5.99 -17.35 11.31
N LEU A 188 -6.89 -16.85 10.44
CA LEU A 188 -7.54 -15.56 10.62
C LEU A 188 -8.28 -15.49 11.96
N HIS A 189 -9.10 -16.49 12.28
CA HIS A 189 -9.87 -16.54 13.53
C HIS A 189 -8.95 -16.57 14.76
N ALA A 190 -7.89 -17.39 14.72
CA ALA A 190 -6.94 -17.48 15.83
C ALA A 190 -6.23 -16.13 16.07
N ARG A 191 -5.78 -15.44 15.00
CA ARG A 191 -5.15 -14.12 15.12
C ARG A 191 -6.12 -13.07 15.64
N ARG A 192 -7.37 -13.05 15.14
CA ARG A 192 -8.40 -12.11 15.60
C ARG A 192 -8.80 -12.35 17.07
N LYS A 193 -8.90 -13.60 17.48
CA LYS A 193 -9.15 -13.96 18.86
C LYS A 193 -8.03 -13.46 19.79
N ALA A 194 -6.77 -13.65 19.41
CA ALA A 194 -5.63 -13.16 20.16
C ALA A 194 -5.60 -11.63 20.33
N LEU A 195 -6.24 -10.89 19.42
CA LEU A 195 -6.39 -9.42 19.47
C LEU A 195 -7.68 -8.96 20.16
N GLY A 196 -8.43 -9.85 20.82
CA GLY A 196 -9.67 -9.52 21.51
C GLY A 196 -10.94 -9.59 20.65
N GLY A 197 -10.87 -10.15 19.43
CA GLY A 197 -12.04 -10.35 18.55
C GLY A 197 -12.03 -9.50 17.28
N TYR A 198 -13.12 -9.55 16.52
CA TYR A 198 -13.23 -8.92 15.20
C TYR A 198 -13.52 -7.42 15.24
N LEU A 199 -14.28 -7.00 16.24
CA LEU A 199 -14.62 -5.60 16.42
C LEU A 199 -13.87 -5.05 17.63
N PRO A 200 -13.37 -3.81 17.57
CA PRO A 200 -12.78 -3.19 18.74
C PRO A 200 -13.87 -3.00 19.81
N HIS A 201 -13.56 -3.40 21.02
CA HIS A 201 -14.39 -3.10 22.19
C HIS A 201 -14.16 -1.62 22.57
N ARG A 202 -15.16 -0.79 22.32
CA ARG A 202 -15.13 0.60 22.78
C ARG A 202 -15.63 0.64 24.23
N ARG A 203 -14.85 1.27 25.09
CA ARG A 203 -15.34 1.60 26.43
C ARG A 203 -16.43 2.66 26.29
N THR A 204 -17.61 2.37 26.80
CA THR A 204 -18.74 3.31 26.84
C THR A 204 -18.82 4.05 28.16
N LYS A 205 -18.06 3.61 29.17
CA LYS A 205 -17.95 4.27 30.47
C LYS A 205 -16.46 4.50 30.76
N ALA A 206 -16.14 5.62 31.36
CA ALA A 206 -14.81 5.88 31.86
C ALA A 206 -14.54 5.03 33.13
N ASP A 207 -13.31 4.57 33.29
CA ASP A 207 -12.88 3.84 34.49
C ASP A 207 -12.79 4.79 35.71
N GLU A 208 -12.50 6.05 35.41
CA GLU A 208 -12.40 7.13 36.40
C GLU A 208 -13.46 8.19 36.09
N GLN A 209 -14.01 8.77 37.16
CA GLN A 209 -14.91 9.90 37.05
C GLN A 209 -14.18 11.15 37.56
N PHE A 210 -14.09 12.16 36.71
CA PHE A 210 -13.59 13.46 37.14
C PHE A 210 -14.71 14.22 37.85
N THR A 211 -14.38 14.85 38.97
CA THR A 211 -15.27 15.82 39.59
C THR A 211 -15.45 17.00 38.67
N VAL A 212 -16.64 17.25 38.19
CA VAL A 212 -16.95 18.42 37.37
C VAL A 212 -16.74 19.66 38.23
N PRO A 213 -15.83 20.57 37.87
CA PRO A 213 -15.62 21.80 38.61
C PRO A 213 -16.88 22.66 38.59
N SER A 214 -17.12 23.39 39.68
CA SER A 214 -18.21 24.35 39.78
C SER A 214 -18.02 25.49 38.73
N LEU A 215 -19.11 26.04 38.20
CA LEU A 215 -19.07 27.16 37.31
C LEU A 215 -18.41 28.42 37.95
N ASP A 216 -18.30 28.47 39.25
CA ASP A 216 -17.71 29.59 39.98
C ASP A 216 -16.22 29.80 39.61
N ILE A 217 -15.50 28.74 39.26
CA ILE A 217 -14.10 28.88 38.81
C ILE A 217 -13.97 29.59 37.47
N PHE A 218 -15.06 29.60 36.67
CA PHE A 218 -15.12 30.27 35.38
C PHE A 218 -15.79 31.62 35.41
N LYS A 219 -16.15 32.13 36.62
CA LYS A 219 -16.93 33.37 36.79
C LYS A 219 -16.32 34.53 36.03
N SER A 220 -15.01 34.72 36.08
CA SER A 220 -14.32 35.81 35.36
C SER A 220 -14.38 35.69 33.84
N ALA A 221 -14.50 34.47 33.31
CA ALA A 221 -14.66 34.24 31.86
C ALA A 221 -16.13 34.38 31.42
N MET A 222 -17.06 34.22 32.35
CA MET A 222 -18.52 34.36 32.12
C MET A 222 -19.03 35.80 32.29
N GLU A 223 -18.23 36.67 32.85
CA GLU A 223 -18.60 38.10 32.96
C GLU A 223 -18.65 38.74 31.58
N PRO A 224 -19.72 39.56 31.30
CA PRO A 224 -19.83 40.21 30.03
C PRO A 224 -18.67 41.22 29.84
N THR A 225 -18.27 41.42 28.61
CA THR A 225 -17.33 42.50 28.26
C THR A 225 -18.01 43.87 28.49
N ALA A 226 -17.19 44.90 28.71
CA ALA A 226 -17.72 46.27 28.83
C ALA A 226 -18.60 46.63 27.59
N GLU A 227 -19.62 47.40 27.83
CA GLU A 227 -20.57 47.83 26.79
C GLU A 227 -19.84 48.39 25.56
N GLY A 228 -20.24 47.90 24.39
CA GLY A 228 -19.62 48.29 23.10
C GLY A 228 -18.30 47.56 22.77
N ARG A 229 -17.72 46.77 23.66
CA ARG A 229 -16.50 46.01 23.40
C ARG A 229 -16.82 44.61 22.87
N GLN A 230 -16.52 44.38 21.60
CA GLN A 230 -16.61 43.07 20.99
C GLN A 230 -15.27 42.30 21.11
N ILE A 231 -15.33 41.02 21.39
CA ILE A 231 -14.19 40.11 21.36
C ILE A 231 -14.51 38.97 20.41
N SER A 232 -13.48 38.46 19.71
CA SER A 232 -13.64 37.26 18.89
C SER A 232 -13.84 36.01 19.77
N THR A 233 -14.49 34.99 19.21
CA THR A 233 -14.63 33.67 19.88
C THR A 233 -13.28 33.09 20.25
N THR A 234 -12.25 33.29 19.41
CA THR A 234 -10.87 32.85 19.70
C THR A 234 -10.33 33.56 20.95
N GLN A 235 -10.53 34.89 21.07
CA GLN A 235 -10.09 35.63 22.26
C GLN A 235 -10.85 35.22 23.53
N ALA A 236 -12.13 34.91 23.42
CA ALA A 236 -12.90 34.38 24.52
C ALA A 236 -12.36 33.02 24.97
N TYR A 237 -12.09 32.13 24.00
CA TYR A 237 -11.58 30.77 24.28
C TYR A 237 -10.17 30.76 24.93
N VAL A 238 -9.27 31.65 24.48
CA VAL A 238 -7.90 31.78 25.07
C VAL A 238 -7.94 32.26 26.53
N ARG A 239 -9.04 32.86 27.01
CA ARG A 239 -9.17 33.28 28.40
C ARG A 239 -9.67 32.19 29.34
N PHE A 240 -10.14 31.07 28.77
CA PHE A 240 -10.51 29.89 29.50
C PHE A 240 -9.26 29.11 29.95
#